data_f5086c0085e59b2e53339e463ec030d3
#
_entry.id   f5086c0085e59b2e53339e463ec030d3
#
_cell.length_a   1.000
_cell.length_b   1.000
_cell.length_c   1.000
_cell.angle_alpha   90.00
_cell.angle_beta   90.00
_cell.angle_gamma   90.00
#
_symmetry.space_group_name_H-M   'P 1'
#
loop_
_entity.id
_entity.type
_entity.pdbx_description
1 polymer ?
#
loop_
_entity_poly.entity_id
_entity_poly.type
_entity_poly.pdbx_seq_one_letter_code
_entity_poly.pdbx_strand_id
1 'polypeptide(L)'
;MPWQHRDLMNQRMEFALRALETENFRALCREYGISPRVGYKWRDRLLEEGMWRLSEKSRRPKTTPGALSEEEVCRIVALRVRHQHWGARKLQEIYRRAHGEAPSESSFKRVMERAGLVEKRRRRKASQGGKIGDDRRAGTPNEVWSIDFKGWWHDAQGRCEPLTVRDEWSRYLLEVRALENARMETVRTCFERLFERYGLPQAIRSDNGVPFSSSRALLGLSKLSAWWVALGIDLLRGRPAHPQDNGGHERMHKDIAREVEGTPYMDRQAALDVWKKEFNEERPHEAIGMKMPSEVYSPSARKWQGTPDQLDYEGLMSRRVKGTGYICFESQQIFLSTALHGWNVGLKPLDDGSLEVYFAKLLLGHLHPETASFTPLLQNSPQELEEAA
;
A
#
# COMPACT_ATOMS: atom_id res chain seq x y z
N MET A 1 27.14 -43.40 -8.35
CA MET A 1 27.31 -43.59 -6.90
C MET A 1 27.48 -45.08 -6.63
N PRO A 2 28.42 -45.53 -5.78
CA PRO A 2 28.72 -46.97 -5.58
C PRO A 2 27.63 -47.73 -4.78
N TRP A 3 26.63 -47.06 -4.24
CA TRP A 3 25.56 -47.67 -3.45
C TRP A 3 24.24 -47.65 -4.22
N GLN A 4 23.77 -48.81 -4.71
CA GLN A 4 22.51 -48.89 -5.48
C GLN A 4 21.33 -49.15 -4.54
N HIS A 5 20.26 -48.39 -4.66
CA HIS A 5 18.84 -48.50 -4.23
C HIS A 5 18.43 -49.36 -2.98
N ARG A 6 19.36 -49.90 -2.22
CA ARG A 6 19.09 -50.42 -0.87
C ARG A 6 19.48 -49.36 0.15
N ASP A 7 18.84 -49.40 1.31
CA ASP A 7 19.17 -48.52 2.41
C ASP A 7 20.68 -48.45 2.63
N LEU A 8 21.24 -47.25 2.42
CA LEU A 8 22.68 -46.95 2.51
C LEU A 8 23.28 -47.42 3.86
N MET A 9 22.47 -47.44 4.91
CA MET A 9 22.87 -47.85 6.23
C MET A 9 23.07 -49.36 6.27
N ASN A 10 22.15 -50.12 5.67
CA ASN A 10 22.22 -51.59 5.59
C ASN A 10 23.42 -52.05 4.75
N GLN A 11 23.72 -51.40 3.64
CA GLN A 11 24.88 -51.71 2.80
C GLN A 11 26.22 -51.42 3.51
N ARG A 12 26.30 -50.35 4.26
CA ARG A 12 27.48 -50.02 5.07
C ARG A 12 27.68 -51.00 6.21
N MET A 13 26.58 -51.39 6.84
CA MET A 13 26.62 -52.38 7.89
C MET A 13 27.06 -53.75 7.37
N GLU A 14 26.49 -54.23 6.27
CA GLU A 14 26.85 -55.47 5.63
C GLU A 14 28.32 -55.48 5.21
N PHE A 15 28.78 -54.43 4.51
CA PHE A 15 30.19 -54.26 4.17
C PHE A 15 31.10 -54.30 5.40
N ALA A 16 30.78 -53.52 6.43
CA ALA A 16 31.63 -53.39 7.61
C ALA A 16 31.72 -54.69 8.43
N LEU A 17 30.65 -55.47 8.51
CA LEU A 17 30.67 -56.79 9.12
C LEU A 17 31.53 -57.79 8.33
N ARG A 18 31.32 -57.88 6.99
CA ARG A 18 32.13 -58.74 6.11
C ARG A 18 33.62 -58.32 6.10
N ALA A 19 33.90 -57.01 6.30
CA ALA A 19 35.25 -56.50 6.39
C ALA A 19 36.03 -56.93 7.64
N LEU A 20 35.35 -57.43 8.65
CA LEU A 20 35.99 -57.99 9.87
C LEU A 20 36.41 -59.44 9.69
N GLU A 21 35.74 -60.17 8.77
CA GLU A 21 35.92 -61.63 8.59
C GLU A 21 36.72 -61.95 7.34
N THR A 22 36.94 -61.00 6.42
CA THR A 22 37.53 -61.24 5.11
C THR A 22 39.07 -61.32 5.17
N GLU A 23 39.65 -62.37 4.54
CA GLU A 23 41.12 -62.45 4.31
C GLU A 23 41.58 -61.48 3.22
N ASN A 24 40.71 -61.14 2.23
CA ASN A 24 41.07 -60.26 1.13
C ASN A 24 40.23 -58.96 1.13
N PHE A 25 40.60 -58.03 1.98
CA PHE A 25 39.93 -56.75 2.13
C PHE A 25 39.85 -55.92 0.82
N ARG A 26 40.89 -55.97 -0.05
CA ARG A 26 40.88 -55.24 -1.30
C ARG A 26 39.89 -55.83 -2.33
N ALA A 27 39.69 -57.14 -2.33
CA ALA A 27 38.69 -57.76 -3.18
C ALA A 27 37.27 -57.39 -2.71
N LEU A 28 36.99 -57.37 -1.44
CA LEU A 28 35.72 -56.93 -0.85
C LEU A 28 35.43 -55.47 -1.21
N CYS A 29 36.41 -54.58 -1.11
CA CYS A 29 36.24 -53.19 -1.54
C CYS A 29 35.86 -53.05 -3.03
N ARG A 30 36.45 -53.86 -3.89
CA ARG A 30 36.10 -53.92 -5.34
C ARG A 30 34.68 -54.43 -5.55
N GLU A 31 34.25 -55.44 -4.83
CA GLU A 31 32.90 -55.98 -4.89
C GLU A 31 31.84 -54.91 -4.59
N TYR A 32 32.09 -54.07 -3.56
CA TYR A 32 31.21 -52.95 -3.18
C TYR A 32 31.46 -51.65 -3.96
N GLY A 33 32.38 -51.63 -4.90
CA GLY A 33 32.70 -50.45 -5.73
C GLY A 33 33.26 -49.28 -4.94
N ILE A 34 33.95 -49.51 -3.79
CA ILE A 34 34.52 -48.48 -2.94
C ILE A 34 36.08 -48.60 -2.91
N SER A 35 36.72 -47.47 -2.63
CA SER A 35 38.15 -47.47 -2.39
C SER A 35 38.50 -48.12 -1.05
N PRO A 36 39.70 -48.73 -0.91
CA PRO A 36 40.14 -49.29 0.39
C PRO A 36 40.13 -48.27 1.52
N ARG A 37 40.43 -47.01 1.22
CA ARG A 37 40.36 -45.90 2.22
C ARG A 37 38.93 -45.71 2.78
N VAL A 38 37.93 -45.80 1.92
CA VAL A 38 36.52 -45.75 2.34
C VAL A 38 36.12 -47.02 3.07
N GLY A 39 36.62 -48.16 2.64
CA GLY A 39 36.40 -49.41 3.35
C GLY A 39 36.94 -49.42 4.77
N TYR A 40 38.20 -49.00 4.94
CA TYR A 40 38.78 -48.84 6.30
C TYR A 40 37.97 -47.88 7.18
N LYS A 41 37.54 -46.75 6.61
CA LYS A 41 36.71 -45.76 7.32
C LYS A 41 35.45 -46.41 7.93
N TRP A 42 34.76 -47.30 7.19
CA TRP A 42 33.53 -47.93 7.69
C TRP A 42 33.80 -49.10 8.62
N ARG A 43 34.85 -49.92 8.36
CA ARG A 43 35.27 -51.00 9.27
C ARG A 43 35.67 -50.42 10.63
N ASP A 44 36.58 -49.44 10.66
CA ASP A 44 37.12 -48.87 11.88
C ASP A 44 36.03 -48.17 12.66
N ARG A 45 35.09 -47.52 11.97
CA ARG A 45 33.94 -46.87 12.64
C ARG A 45 33.00 -47.92 13.28
N LEU A 46 32.80 -49.06 12.68
CA LEU A 46 32.06 -50.16 13.29
C LEU A 46 32.73 -50.67 14.58
N LEU A 47 34.04 -50.79 14.55
CA LEU A 47 34.85 -51.24 15.68
C LEU A 47 34.88 -50.22 16.85
N GLU A 48 35.03 -48.96 16.52
CA GLU A 48 35.22 -47.89 17.51
C GLU A 48 33.87 -47.40 18.06
N GLU A 49 32.86 -47.23 17.22
CA GLU A 49 31.64 -46.49 17.55
C GLU A 49 30.35 -47.38 17.50
N GLY A 50 30.49 -48.64 17.02
CA GLY A 50 29.38 -49.58 16.91
C GLY A 50 28.46 -49.35 15.68
N MET A 51 27.49 -50.27 15.47
CA MET A 51 26.61 -50.30 14.30
C MET A 51 25.76 -49.06 14.13
N TRP A 52 25.35 -48.39 15.20
CA TRP A 52 24.52 -47.22 15.17
C TRP A 52 25.19 -45.94 14.63
N ARG A 53 26.50 -45.96 14.48
CA ARG A 53 27.30 -44.81 14.05
C ARG A 53 27.79 -44.94 12.58
N LEU A 54 27.27 -45.88 11.79
CA LEU A 54 27.60 -46.02 10.37
C LEU A 54 26.93 -44.93 9.46
N SER A 55 26.20 -44.01 10.04
CA SER A 55 25.73 -42.80 9.34
C SER A 55 26.85 -41.82 9.06
N GLU A 56 26.67 -40.95 8.05
CA GLU A 56 27.65 -39.87 7.80
C GLU A 56 27.65 -38.88 8.99
N LYS A 57 28.85 -38.62 9.48
CA LYS A 57 29.03 -37.52 10.47
C LYS A 57 28.74 -36.17 9.81
N SER A 58 28.07 -35.30 10.49
CA SER A 58 27.85 -33.95 10.01
C SER A 58 29.21 -33.29 9.67
N ARG A 59 29.31 -32.73 8.46
CA ARG A 59 30.47 -31.98 8.00
C ARG A 59 30.39 -30.51 8.41
N ARG A 60 29.34 -30.15 9.15
CA ARG A 60 29.18 -28.77 9.63
C ARG A 60 30.29 -28.43 10.63
N PRO A 61 30.91 -27.27 10.49
CA PRO A 61 31.89 -26.80 11.49
C PRO A 61 31.27 -26.80 12.89
N LYS A 62 32.03 -27.21 13.89
CA LYS A 62 31.62 -27.21 15.30
C LYS A 62 31.41 -25.78 15.82
N THR A 63 32.16 -24.84 15.30
CA THR A 63 32.06 -23.42 15.57
C THR A 63 31.65 -22.67 14.31
N THR A 64 30.75 -21.73 14.39
CA THR A 64 30.34 -20.86 13.30
C THR A 64 30.71 -19.44 13.70
N PRO A 65 31.88 -18.91 13.22
CA PRO A 65 32.23 -17.51 13.45
C PRO A 65 31.09 -16.62 12.94
N GLY A 66 30.70 -15.62 13.71
CA GLY A 66 29.59 -14.71 13.36
C GLY A 66 28.18 -15.33 13.54
N ALA A 67 28.05 -16.44 14.27
CA ALA A 67 26.73 -16.91 14.72
C ALA A 67 26.13 -15.88 15.68
N LEU A 68 24.82 -15.61 15.51
CA LEU A 68 24.08 -14.78 16.45
C LEU A 68 24.07 -15.43 17.84
N SER A 69 24.17 -14.62 18.88
CA SER A 69 23.96 -15.06 20.25
C SER A 69 22.50 -15.51 20.45
N GLU A 70 22.27 -16.36 21.46
CA GLU A 70 20.91 -16.77 21.82
C GLU A 70 20.03 -15.57 22.17
N GLU A 71 20.60 -14.58 22.83
CA GLU A 71 19.91 -13.34 23.19
C GLU A 71 19.45 -12.57 21.95
N GLU A 72 20.31 -12.41 20.94
CA GLU A 72 19.93 -11.77 19.66
C GLU A 72 18.82 -12.56 18.93
N VAL A 73 18.93 -13.88 18.91
CA VAL A 73 17.89 -14.75 18.34
C VAL A 73 16.56 -14.55 19.05
N CYS A 74 16.55 -14.55 20.40
CA CYS A 74 15.35 -14.32 21.20
C CYS A 74 14.75 -12.92 20.94
N ARG A 75 15.56 -11.88 20.85
CA ARG A 75 15.10 -10.52 20.52
C ARG A 75 14.44 -10.46 19.13
N ILE A 76 15.06 -11.10 18.11
CA ILE A 76 14.48 -11.16 16.75
C ILE A 76 13.15 -11.90 16.74
N VAL A 77 13.06 -13.03 17.44
CA VAL A 77 11.81 -13.79 17.57
C VAL A 77 10.74 -12.96 18.27
N ALA A 78 11.07 -12.30 19.37
CA ALA A 78 10.14 -11.44 20.11
C ALA A 78 9.60 -10.30 19.24
N LEU A 79 10.46 -9.62 18.46
CA LEU A 79 10.04 -8.61 17.50
C LEU A 79 9.09 -9.17 16.43
N ARG A 80 9.37 -10.38 15.93
CA ARG A 80 8.51 -11.02 14.93
C ARG A 80 7.16 -11.43 15.50
N VAL A 81 7.11 -11.89 16.75
CA VAL A 81 5.85 -12.24 17.45
C VAL A 81 5.02 -10.99 17.69
N ARG A 82 5.66 -9.86 18.09
CA ARG A 82 4.97 -8.58 18.28
C ARG A 82 4.42 -8.03 16.96
N HIS A 83 5.20 -8.11 15.87
CA HIS A 83 4.85 -7.57 14.55
C HIS A 83 4.75 -8.71 13.51
N GLN A 84 3.71 -9.55 13.65
CA GLN A 84 3.56 -10.80 12.91
C GLN A 84 3.58 -10.66 11.38
N HIS A 85 3.22 -9.48 10.87
CA HIS A 85 3.10 -9.24 9.42
C HIS A 85 4.25 -8.42 8.82
N TRP A 86 5.21 -8.00 9.64
CA TRP A 86 6.34 -7.19 9.13
C TRP A 86 7.46 -8.06 8.58
N GLY A 87 8.04 -7.65 7.46
CA GLY A 87 9.19 -8.34 6.85
C GLY A 87 10.49 -8.10 7.60
N ALA A 88 11.49 -8.94 7.31
CA ALA A 88 12.81 -8.89 7.94
C ALA A 88 13.45 -7.50 7.94
N ARG A 89 13.36 -6.76 6.82
CA ARG A 89 13.93 -5.42 6.68
C ARG A 89 13.34 -4.41 7.67
N LYS A 90 12.01 -4.44 7.89
CA LYS A 90 11.36 -3.58 8.87
C LYS A 90 11.75 -3.93 10.31
N LEU A 91 11.79 -5.23 10.63
CA LEU A 91 12.20 -5.70 11.95
C LEU A 91 13.68 -5.39 12.23
N GLN A 92 14.54 -5.49 11.22
CA GLN A 92 15.94 -5.08 11.32
C GLN A 92 16.06 -3.59 11.66
N GLU A 93 15.28 -2.74 11.01
CA GLU A 93 15.29 -1.30 11.29
C GLU A 93 14.84 -0.99 12.73
N ILE A 94 13.78 -1.64 13.22
CA ILE A 94 13.34 -1.49 14.62
C ILE A 94 14.41 -1.97 15.57
N TYR A 95 15.03 -3.12 15.29
CA TYR A 95 16.12 -3.65 16.09
C TYR A 95 17.31 -2.65 16.14
N ARG A 96 17.71 -2.11 14.99
CA ARG A 96 18.80 -1.14 14.86
C ARG A 96 18.52 0.13 15.67
N ARG A 97 17.29 0.63 15.64
CA ARG A 97 16.89 1.82 16.43
C ARG A 97 16.94 1.57 17.95
N ALA A 98 16.60 0.35 18.37
CA ALA A 98 16.59 -0.02 19.78
C ALA A 98 18.00 -0.33 20.34
N HIS A 99 18.92 -0.86 19.51
CA HIS A 99 20.19 -1.43 19.95
C HIS A 99 21.44 -0.81 19.28
N GLY A 100 21.26 0.18 18.38
CA GLY A 100 22.34 0.83 17.64
C GLY A 100 22.78 0.03 16.41
N GLU A 101 23.20 -1.21 16.56
CA GLU A 101 23.59 -2.11 15.48
C GLU A 101 22.56 -3.24 15.32
N ALA A 102 22.47 -3.80 14.12
CA ALA A 102 21.57 -4.91 13.83
C ALA A 102 22.25 -5.96 12.97
N PRO A 103 21.98 -7.25 13.22
CA PRO A 103 22.34 -8.33 12.30
C PRO A 103 21.80 -8.09 10.88
N SER A 104 22.41 -8.76 9.89
CA SER A 104 21.99 -8.61 8.49
C SER A 104 20.53 -9.03 8.27
N GLU A 105 19.87 -8.46 7.26
CA GLU A 105 18.50 -8.85 6.85
C GLU A 105 18.38 -10.38 6.62
N SER A 106 19.42 -10.98 6.03
CA SER A 106 19.48 -12.44 5.82
C SER A 106 19.52 -13.22 7.12
N SER A 107 20.11 -12.66 8.18
CA SER A 107 20.10 -13.27 9.50
C SER A 107 18.71 -13.24 10.12
N PHE A 108 17.99 -12.12 10.02
CA PHE A 108 16.59 -12.03 10.43
C PHE A 108 15.72 -13.07 9.69
N LYS A 109 15.85 -13.16 8.35
CA LYS A 109 15.10 -14.16 7.57
C LYS A 109 15.36 -15.57 8.06
N ARG A 110 16.64 -15.95 8.24
CA ARG A 110 17.01 -17.29 8.71
C ARG A 110 16.50 -17.59 10.11
N VAL A 111 16.54 -16.63 11.03
CA VAL A 111 15.99 -16.81 12.39
C VAL A 111 14.49 -17.03 12.33
N MET A 112 13.75 -16.17 11.61
CA MET A 112 12.29 -16.30 11.48
C MET A 112 11.88 -17.61 10.79
N GLU A 113 12.61 -18.06 9.76
CA GLU A 113 12.37 -19.34 9.08
C GLU A 113 12.59 -20.53 10.01
N ARG A 114 13.69 -20.53 10.80
CA ARG A 114 13.98 -21.58 11.79
C ARG A 114 12.96 -21.63 12.91
N ALA A 115 12.44 -20.47 13.31
CA ALA A 115 11.38 -20.38 14.31
C ALA A 115 10.00 -20.74 13.76
N GLY A 116 9.86 -21.08 12.47
CA GLY A 116 8.57 -21.39 11.84
C GLY A 116 7.64 -20.18 11.67
N LEU A 117 8.17 -18.96 11.78
CA LEU A 117 7.41 -17.71 11.76
C LEU A 117 7.25 -17.09 10.35
N VAL A 118 7.62 -17.83 9.30
CA VAL A 118 7.53 -17.37 7.91
C VAL A 118 6.53 -18.21 7.15
N GLU A 119 5.48 -17.58 6.65
CA GLU A 119 4.55 -18.22 5.71
C GLU A 119 5.18 -18.32 4.32
N LYS A 120 5.16 -19.51 3.74
CA LYS A 120 5.61 -19.74 2.35
C LYS A 120 4.60 -19.11 1.39
N ARG A 121 4.90 -17.92 0.86
CA ARG A 121 4.08 -17.27 -0.17
C ARG A 121 4.27 -17.96 -1.52
N ARG A 122 3.19 -18.31 -2.19
CA ARG A 122 3.24 -18.65 -3.63
C ARG A 122 3.75 -17.42 -4.40
N ARG A 123 4.81 -17.58 -5.21
CA ARG A 123 5.28 -16.52 -6.11
C ARG A 123 4.16 -16.18 -7.09
N ARG A 124 3.58 -15.01 -6.97
CA ARG A 124 2.78 -14.42 -8.04
C ARG A 124 3.74 -13.87 -9.09
N LYS A 125 3.41 -14.10 -10.39
CA LYS A 125 4.10 -13.41 -11.48
C LYS A 125 3.97 -11.90 -11.23
N ALA A 126 5.08 -11.17 -11.34
CA ALA A 126 5.06 -9.71 -11.29
C ALA A 126 4.15 -9.22 -12.41
N SER A 127 3.12 -8.42 -12.08
CA SER A 127 2.40 -7.68 -13.09
C SER A 127 3.36 -6.66 -13.69
N GLN A 128 3.40 -6.55 -15.00
CA GLN A 128 4.15 -5.48 -15.65
C GLN A 128 3.51 -4.16 -15.22
N GLY A 129 4.27 -3.31 -14.55
CA GLY A 129 3.80 -2.01 -14.10
C GLY A 129 3.46 -1.15 -15.32
N GLY A 130 2.19 -0.82 -15.52
CA GLY A 130 1.76 0.18 -16.47
C GLY A 130 2.20 1.59 -16.02
N LYS A 131 2.31 2.53 -16.96
CA LYS A 131 2.54 3.95 -16.65
C LYS A 131 1.39 4.49 -15.78
N ILE A 132 1.72 5.28 -14.77
CA ILE A 132 0.76 5.97 -13.90
C ILE A 132 0.01 7.02 -14.72
N GLY A 133 -1.33 7.15 -14.56
CA GLY A 133 -2.18 8.00 -15.40
C GLY A 133 -1.87 9.48 -15.30
N ASP A 134 -1.94 10.05 -14.13
CA ASP A 134 -1.52 11.43 -13.88
C ASP A 134 -0.13 11.40 -13.26
N ASP A 135 0.87 11.91 -13.98
CA ASP A 135 2.29 11.85 -13.59
C ASP A 135 2.65 12.78 -12.41
N ARG A 136 1.69 13.52 -11.85
CA ARG A 136 1.95 14.37 -10.70
C ARG A 136 2.29 13.51 -9.48
N ARG A 137 3.59 13.41 -9.18
CA ARG A 137 4.12 12.76 -7.98
C ARG A 137 4.36 13.79 -6.89
N ALA A 138 3.91 13.48 -5.68
CA ALA A 138 4.18 14.33 -4.54
C ALA A 138 5.69 14.33 -4.22
N GLY A 139 6.29 15.51 -4.09
CA GLY A 139 7.68 15.75 -3.68
C GLY A 139 7.80 16.20 -2.23
N THR A 140 6.71 16.72 -1.64
CA THR A 140 6.64 17.17 -0.26
C THR A 140 5.31 16.79 0.41
N PRO A 141 5.21 16.84 1.76
CA PRO A 141 3.94 16.61 2.46
C PRO A 141 2.84 17.55 1.99
N ASN A 142 1.61 17.05 1.94
CA ASN A 142 0.39 17.77 1.57
C ASN A 142 0.34 18.29 0.12
N GLU A 143 1.24 17.89 -0.75
CA GLU A 143 1.04 18.11 -2.19
C GLU A 143 -0.11 17.27 -2.72
N VAL A 144 -0.14 15.98 -2.38
CA VAL A 144 -1.22 15.09 -2.80
C VAL A 144 -1.68 14.23 -1.64
N TRP A 145 -2.94 14.33 -1.30
CA TRP A 145 -3.61 13.35 -0.45
C TRP A 145 -4.32 12.32 -1.33
N SER A 146 -4.06 11.06 -1.13
CA SER A 146 -4.81 9.98 -1.77
C SER A 146 -5.90 9.45 -0.84
N ILE A 147 -7.07 9.17 -1.42
CA ILE A 147 -8.25 8.71 -0.70
C ILE A 147 -8.84 7.49 -1.38
N ASP A 148 -9.35 6.57 -0.58
CA ASP A 148 -9.98 5.35 -1.08
C ASP A 148 -10.85 4.71 0.00
N PHE A 149 -11.86 3.92 -0.43
CA PHE A 149 -12.57 2.99 0.42
C PHE A 149 -11.93 1.61 0.33
N LYS A 150 -11.64 1.01 1.49
CA LYS A 150 -11.08 -0.36 1.53
C LYS A 150 -12.01 -1.42 0.92
N GLY A 151 -13.27 -1.09 0.74
CA GLY A 151 -14.35 -2.06 0.57
C GLY A 151 -14.89 -2.50 1.92
N TRP A 152 -16.04 -3.12 1.92
CA TRP A 152 -16.78 -3.39 3.14
C TRP A 152 -16.57 -4.82 3.66
N TRP A 153 -16.73 -4.98 4.97
CA TRP A 153 -16.92 -6.27 5.65
C TRP A 153 -18.02 -6.17 6.70
N HIS A 154 -18.41 -7.30 7.26
CA HIS A 154 -19.32 -7.36 8.40
C HIS A 154 -18.59 -7.94 9.61
N ASP A 155 -18.88 -7.38 10.77
CA ASP A 155 -18.45 -7.87 12.08
C ASP A 155 -19.63 -7.78 13.09
N ALA A 156 -19.35 -7.98 14.37
CA ALA A 156 -20.36 -7.92 15.44
C ALA A 156 -21.04 -6.54 15.56
N GLN A 157 -20.41 -5.48 15.05
CA GLN A 157 -20.95 -4.11 15.05
C GLN A 157 -21.66 -3.75 13.71
N GLY A 158 -21.85 -4.73 12.82
CA GLY A 158 -22.51 -4.55 11.54
C GLY A 158 -21.56 -4.26 10.37
N ARG A 159 -22.07 -3.63 9.30
CA ARG A 159 -21.28 -3.26 8.11
C ARG A 159 -20.22 -2.22 8.45
N CYS A 160 -19.04 -2.42 7.93
CA CYS A 160 -17.92 -1.49 7.98
C CYS A 160 -17.36 -1.27 6.58
N GLU A 161 -17.21 -0.02 6.20
CA GLU A 161 -16.60 0.40 4.94
C GLU A 161 -15.58 1.52 5.24
N PRO A 162 -14.33 1.19 5.56
CA PRO A 162 -13.37 2.20 6.00
C PRO A 162 -13.00 3.17 4.90
N LEU A 163 -13.15 4.46 5.19
CA LEU A 163 -12.53 5.54 4.44
C LEU A 163 -11.09 5.68 4.89
N THR A 164 -10.15 5.66 3.95
CA THR A 164 -8.74 5.87 4.20
C THR A 164 -8.25 7.11 3.47
N VAL A 165 -7.52 7.96 4.18
CA VAL A 165 -6.90 9.19 3.64
C VAL A 165 -5.43 9.18 4.01
N ARG A 166 -4.55 9.33 3.01
CA ARG A 166 -3.12 9.24 3.19
C ARG A 166 -2.39 10.35 2.43
N ASP A 167 -1.37 10.92 3.04
CA ASP A 167 -0.38 11.74 2.34
C ASP A 167 0.50 10.87 1.45
N GLU A 168 0.61 11.18 0.15
CA GLU A 168 1.31 10.32 -0.79
C GLU A 168 2.83 10.33 -0.60
N TRP A 169 3.41 11.46 -0.23
CA TRP A 169 4.85 11.56 -0.09
C TRP A 169 5.34 10.92 1.19
N SER A 170 4.84 11.36 2.34
CA SER A 170 5.26 10.86 3.66
C SER A 170 4.70 9.49 4.02
N ARG A 171 3.69 8.99 3.28
CA ARG A 171 2.92 7.80 3.60
C ARG A 171 2.08 7.92 4.87
N TYR A 172 2.02 9.10 5.49
CA TYR A 172 1.29 9.35 6.72
C TYR A 172 -0.21 9.13 6.52
N LEU A 173 -0.79 8.30 7.38
CA LEU A 173 -2.24 8.08 7.41
C LEU A 173 -2.91 9.20 8.19
N LEU A 174 -3.60 10.06 7.45
CA LEU A 174 -4.39 11.15 8.02
C LEU A 174 -5.66 10.60 8.68
N GLU A 175 -6.34 9.67 7.99
CA GLU A 175 -7.56 9.05 8.52
C GLU A 175 -7.68 7.57 8.12
N VAL A 176 -8.22 6.79 9.04
CA VAL A 176 -8.79 5.46 8.81
C VAL A 176 -10.11 5.44 9.59
N ARG A 177 -11.22 5.76 8.92
CA ARG A 177 -12.52 5.93 9.55
C ARG A 177 -13.46 4.80 9.18
N ALA A 178 -13.94 4.04 10.17
CA ALA A 178 -15.00 3.07 9.99
C ALA A 178 -16.30 3.81 9.66
N LEU A 179 -16.85 3.57 8.48
CA LEU A 179 -18.14 4.08 8.06
C LEU A 179 -19.10 2.91 7.82
N GLU A 180 -20.37 3.12 8.07
CA GLU A 180 -21.42 2.16 7.70
C GLU A 180 -21.71 2.21 6.21
N ASN A 181 -21.50 3.39 5.61
CA ASN A 181 -21.76 3.64 4.18
C ASN A 181 -20.94 4.84 3.69
N ALA A 182 -20.78 4.93 2.37
CA ALA A 182 -20.05 6.00 1.69
C ALA A 182 -20.92 7.24 1.40
N ARG A 183 -21.81 7.65 2.32
CA ARG A 183 -22.64 8.85 2.12
C ARG A 183 -21.78 10.11 2.09
N MET A 184 -22.12 11.00 1.18
CA MET A 184 -21.38 12.24 0.95
C MET A 184 -21.24 13.10 2.21
N GLU A 185 -22.34 13.26 2.99
CA GLU A 185 -22.39 14.08 4.19
C GLU A 185 -21.40 13.56 5.26
N THR A 186 -21.38 12.24 5.45
CA THR A 186 -20.47 11.59 6.42
C THR A 186 -19.01 11.77 5.99
N VAL A 187 -18.73 11.57 4.70
CA VAL A 187 -17.37 11.78 4.15
C VAL A 187 -16.96 13.23 4.25
N ARG A 188 -17.85 14.17 3.94
CA ARG A 188 -17.60 15.61 4.10
C ARG A 188 -17.22 15.98 5.54
N THR A 189 -17.99 15.53 6.52
CA THR A 189 -17.68 15.76 7.94
C THR A 189 -16.31 15.18 8.33
N CYS A 190 -15.90 14.03 7.77
CA CYS A 190 -14.56 13.51 7.98
C CYS A 190 -13.49 14.46 7.42
N PHE A 191 -13.70 15.01 6.22
CA PHE A 191 -12.76 15.94 5.62
C PHE A 191 -12.70 17.30 6.34
N GLU A 192 -13.81 17.81 6.84
CA GLU A 192 -13.83 19.03 7.66
C GLU A 192 -12.90 18.90 8.87
N ARG A 193 -12.99 17.77 9.61
CA ARG A 193 -12.09 17.47 10.74
C ARG A 193 -10.63 17.30 10.30
N LEU A 194 -10.39 16.69 9.13
CA LEU A 194 -9.05 16.54 8.59
C LEU A 194 -8.44 17.90 8.24
N PHE A 195 -9.21 18.78 7.60
CA PHE A 195 -8.76 20.11 7.21
C PHE A 195 -8.53 21.01 8.44
N GLU A 196 -9.34 20.89 9.48
CA GLU A 196 -9.12 21.57 10.78
C GLU A 196 -7.78 21.12 11.39
N ARG A 197 -7.52 19.82 11.40
CA ARG A 197 -6.36 19.23 12.06
C ARG A 197 -5.08 19.41 11.29
N TYR A 198 -5.10 19.20 9.99
CA TYR A 198 -3.91 19.07 9.15
C TYR A 198 -3.75 20.20 8.13
N GLY A 199 -4.74 21.05 7.94
CA GLY A 199 -4.80 22.04 6.87
C GLY A 199 -5.19 21.43 5.52
N LEU A 200 -5.15 22.24 4.46
CA LEU A 200 -5.57 21.86 3.12
C LEU A 200 -4.40 21.31 2.29
N PRO A 201 -4.58 20.18 1.56
CA PRO A 201 -3.61 19.72 0.55
C PRO A 201 -3.65 20.61 -0.69
N GLN A 202 -2.65 20.47 -1.56
CA GLN A 202 -2.70 21.09 -2.89
C GLN A 202 -3.64 20.33 -3.81
N ALA A 203 -3.61 18.99 -3.76
CA ALA A 203 -4.45 18.13 -4.57
C ALA A 203 -4.98 16.93 -3.79
N ILE A 204 -6.13 16.40 -4.22
CA ILE A 204 -6.68 15.13 -3.74
C ILE A 204 -6.77 14.17 -4.92
N ARG A 205 -6.17 12.98 -4.74
CA ARG A 205 -6.29 11.86 -5.68
C ARG A 205 -7.36 10.89 -5.19
N SER A 206 -8.36 10.64 -6.03
CA SER A 206 -9.42 9.66 -5.76
C SER A 206 -9.62 8.73 -6.94
N ASP A 207 -10.35 7.62 -6.70
CA ASP A 207 -10.96 6.87 -7.78
C ASP A 207 -12.09 7.66 -8.45
N ASN A 208 -12.71 7.07 -9.49
CA ASN A 208 -13.83 7.66 -10.22
C ASN A 208 -15.20 7.24 -9.63
N GLY A 209 -15.21 6.66 -8.43
CA GLY A 209 -16.41 6.18 -7.74
C GLY A 209 -17.12 7.26 -6.92
N VAL A 210 -18.38 6.95 -6.58
CA VAL A 210 -19.18 7.77 -5.64
C VAL A 210 -18.61 7.58 -4.22
N PRO A 211 -18.50 8.65 -3.40
CA PRO A 211 -19.00 10.02 -3.59
C PRO A 211 -18.01 11.01 -4.23
N PHE A 212 -16.83 10.53 -4.63
CA PHE A 212 -15.72 11.39 -5.09
C PHE A 212 -15.94 11.93 -6.50
N SER A 213 -16.64 11.15 -7.33
CA SER A 213 -16.90 11.47 -8.73
C SER A 213 -18.31 11.09 -9.15
N SER A 214 -18.75 11.67 -10.27
CA SER A 214 -20.02 11.31 -10.92
C SER A 214 -19.81 11.25 -12.43
N SER A 215 -19.87 10.06 -12.99
CA SER A 215 -19.63 9.82 -14.43
C SER A 215 -20.58 10.55 -15.38
N ARG A 216 -21.75 10.99 -14.88
CA ARG A 216 -22.77 11.71 -15.64
C ARG A 216 -22.75 13.24 -15.42
N ALA A 217 -21.93 13.72 -14.50
CA ALA A 217 -21.89 15.13 -14.16
C ALA A 217 -20.82 15.88 -14.97
N LEU A 218 -21.00 17.18 -15.09
CA LEU A 218 -20.05 18.11 -15.74
C LEU A 218 -18.62 17.88 -15.19
N LEU A 219 -17.69 17.57 -16.06
CA LEU A 219 -16.29 17.23 -15.74
C LEU A 219 -16.16 16.18 -14.64
N GLY A 220 -17.15 15.28 -14.52
CA GLY A 220 -17.17 14.25 -13.48
C GLY A 220 -17.30 14.79 -12.04
N LEU A 221 -17.67 16.05 -11.83
CA LEU A 221 -17.78 16.66 -10.52
C LEU A 221 -18.95 16.06 -9.73
N SER A 222 -18.66 15.63 -8.50
CA SER A 222 -19.67 15.41 -7.47
C SER A 222 -19.80 16.69 -6.60
N LYS A 223 -20.81 16.77 -5.75
CA LYS A 223 -20.92 17.86 -4.77
C LYS A 223 -19.71 17.93 -3.83
N LEU A 224 -19.13 16.78 -3.49
CA LEU A 224 -17.93 16.68 -2.64
C LEU A 224 -16.69 17.20 -3.37
N SER A 225 -16.46 16.76 -4.62
CA SER A 225 -15.30 17.24 -5.37
C SER A 225 -15.46 18.71 -5.80
N ALA A 226 -16.67 19.18 -6.06
CA ALA A 226 -16.92 20.62 -6.24
C ALA A 226 -16.54 21.42 -4.99
N TRP A 227 -16.88 20.95 -3.80
CA TRP A 227 -16.45 21.59 -2.57
C TRP A 227 -14.92 21.64 -2.43
N TRP A 228 -14.18 20.59 -2.78
CA TRP A 228 -12.71 20.62 -2.78
C TRP A 228 -12.15 21.65 -3.75
N VAL A 229 -12.72 21.72 -4.96
CA VAL A 229 -12.32 22.74 -5.96
C VAL A 229 -12.57 24.15 -5.42
N ALA A 230 -13.70 24.38 -4.74
CA ALA A 230 -14.03 25.67 -4.11
C ALA A 230 -13.02 26.05 -3.01
N LEU A 231 -12.42 25.07 -2.33
CA LEU A 231 -11.34 25.28 -1.38
C LEU A 231 -9.96 25.45 -2.04
N GLY A 232 -9.89 25.49 -3.36
CA GLY A 232 -8.65 25.61 -4.12
C GLY A 232 -7.80 24.34 -4.07
N ILE A 233 -8.42 23.18 -3.99
CA ILE A 233 -7.79 21.86 -4.02
C ILE A 233 -7.95 21.28 -5.43
N ASP A 234 -6.86 20.87 -6.06
CA ASP A 234 -6.86 20.24 -7.38
C ASP A 234 -7.40 18.79 -7.29
N LEU A 235 -8.09 18.35 -8.33
CA LEU A 235 -8.60 16.99 -8.42
C LEU A 235 -7.69 16.15 -9.32
N LEU A 236 -7.12 15.08 -8.77
CA LEU A 236 -6.37 14.08 -9.52
C LEU A 236 -7.19 12.80 -9.59
N ARG A 237 -7.44 12.30 -10.79
CA ARG A 237 -8.24 11.09 -10.99
C ARG A 237 -7.38 9.95 -11.50
N GLY A 238 -7.58 8.76 -10.93
CA GLY A 238 -6.99 7.55 -11.48
C GLY A 238 -7.56 7.23 -12.85
N ARG A 239 -6.77 6.59 -13.71
CA ARG A 239 -7.27 6.10 -15.00
C ARG A 239 -8.34 5.03 -14.78
N PRO A 240 -9.43 5.03 -15.55
CA PRO A 240 -10.42 3.96 -15.50
C PRO A 240 -9.76 2.59 -15.69
N ALA A 241 -10.14 1.60 -14.86
CA ALA A 241 -9.62 0.23 -14.90
C ALA A 241 -8.10 0.06 -14.67
N HIS A 242 -7.42 1.05 -14.07
CA HIS A 242 -5.99 0.97 -13.73
C HIS A 242 -5.77 1.02 -12.20
N PRO A 243 -6.04 -0.06 -11.46
CA PRO A 243 -5.91 -0.10 -9.99
C PRO A 243 -4.48 0.14 -9.51
N GLN A 244 -3.48 -0.11 -10.37
CA GLN A 244 -2.08 0.15 -10.04
C GLN A 244 -1.76 1.62 -9.76
N ASP A 245 -2.57 2.56 -10.25
CA ASP A 245 -2.41 3.99 -9.97
C ASP A 245 -2.60 4.28 -8.46
N ASN A 246 -3.33 3.41 -7.75
CA ASN A 246 -3.55 3.47 -6.31
C ASN A 246 -2.86 2.34 -5.50
N GLY A 247 -1.77 1.76 -6.04
CA GLY A 247 -1.08 0.61 -5.46
C GLY A 247 -0.63 0.79 -4.01
N GLY A 248 -0.47 2.04 -3.56
CA GLY A 248 -0.17 2.36 -2.16
C GLY A 248 -1.35 2.08 -1.22
N HIS A 249 -2.59 2.40 -1.62
CA HIS A 249 -3.81 2.07 -0.89
C HIS A 249 -4.10 0.57 -0.92
N GLU A 250 -3.98 -0.08 -2.08
CA GLU A 250 -4.18 -1.52 -2.17
C GLU A 250 -3.32 -2.30 -1.16
N ARG A 251 -2.04 -1.91 -1.02
CA ARG A 251 -1.16 -2.55 -0.05
C ARG A 251 -1.60 -2.29 1.38
N MET A 252 -1.94 -1.05 1.69
CA MET A 252 -2.43 -0.65 3.01
C MET A 252 -3.75 -1.36 3.35
N HIS A 253 -4.70 -1.45 2.42
CA HIS A 253 -5.96 -2.17 2.60
C HIS A 253 -5.75 -3.67 2.86
N LYS A 254 -4.74 -4.29 2.22
CA LYS A 254 -4.33 -5.68 2.51
C LYS A 254 -3.76 -5.83 3.93
N ASP A 255 -3.06 -4.81 4.41
CA ASP A 255 -2.54 -4.80 5.78
C ASP A 255 -3.69 -4.63 6.80
N ILE A 256 -4.65 -3.71 6.57
CA ILE A 256 -5.88 -3.58 7.39
C ILE A 256 -6.68 -4.90 7.41
N ALA A 257 -6.88 -5.53 6.25
CA ALA A 257 -7.59 -6.80 6.15
C ALA A 257 -6.94 -7.93 6.94
N ARG A 258 -5.62 -7.89 7.09
CA ARG A 258 -4.87 -8.92 7.80
C ARG A 258 -4.71 -8.63 9.28
N GLU A 259 -4.60 -7.36 9.65
CA GLU A 259 -4.18 -6.93 10.98
C GLU A 259 -5.37 -6.44 11.83
N VAL A 260 -6.49 -6.04 11.21
CA VAL A 260 -7.69 -5.54 11.91
C VAL A 260 -8.94 -6.35 11.58
N GLU A 261 -9.25 -6.54 10.28
CA GLU A 261 -10.43 -7.30 9.87
C GLU A 261 -10.31 -8.77 10.32
N GLY A 262 -11.31 -9.27 11.01
CA GLY A 262 -11.32 -10.64 11.54
C GLY A 262 -10.57 -10.83 12.86
N THR A 263 -9.97 -9.77 13.43
CA THR A 263 -9.44 -9.83 14.80
C THR A 263 -10.54 -9.45 15.80
N PRO A 264 -10.60 -10.09 17.00
CA PRO A 264 -11.55 -9.69 18.03
C PRO A 264 -11.24 -8.27 18.54
N TYR A 265 -12.23 -7.41 18.54
CA TYR A 265 -12.16 -6.08 19.15
C TYR A 265 -13.52 -5.70 19.75
N MET A 266 -13.50 -4.91 20.82
CA MET A 266 -14.72 -4.39 21.43
C MET A 266 -15.25 -3.13 20.73
N ASP A 267 -14.32 -2.28 20.24
CA ASP A 267 -14.61 -1.07 19.47
C ASP A 267 -13.77 -1.05 18.18
N ARG A 268 -14.47 -1.10 17.07
CA ARG A 268 -13.88 -1.14 15.72
C ARG A 268 -13.07 0.12 15.40
N GLN A 269 -13.59 1.30 15.72
CA GLN A 269 -12.89 2.54 15.45
C GLN A 269 -11.63 2.66 16.32
N ALA A 270 -11.71 2.27 17.60
CA ALA A 270 -10.55 2.24 18.46
C ALA A 270 -9.45 1.30 17.94
N ALA A 271 -9.82 0.12 17.42
CA ALA A 271 -8.87 -0.80 16.80
C ALA A 271 -8.19 -0.18 15.55
N LEU A 272 -8.95 0.49 14.69
CA LEU A 272 -8.40 1.21 13.53
C LEU A 272 -7.51 2.38 13.96
N ASP A 273 -7.85 3.11 15.02
CA ASP A 273 -7.05 4.22 15.54
C ASP A 273 -5.71 3.74 16.12
N VAL A 274 -5.72 2.62 16.85
CA VAL A 274 -4.50 1.96 17.35
C VAL A 274 -3.63 1.52 16.17
N TRP A 275 -4.22 0.86 15.16
CA TRP A 275 -3.51 0.43 13.97
C TRP A 275 -2.93 1.60 13.17
N LYS A 276 -3.69 2.71 13.01
CA LYS A 276 -3.23 3.94 12.38
C LYS A 276 -2.04 4.55 13.11
N LYS A 277 -2.07 4.55 14.45
CA LYS A 277 -0.97 5.02 15.27
C LYS A 277 0.28 4.18 15.07
N GLU A 278 0.17 2.85 15.14
CA GLU A 278 1.30 1.94 14.88
C GLU A 278 1.87 2.15 13.46
N PHE A 279 0.98 2.29 12.45
CA PHE A 279 1.39 2.54 11.07
C PHE A 279 2.21 3.82 10.92
N ASN A 280 1.80 4.91 11.58
CA ASN A 280 2.44 6.21 11.47
C ASN A 280 3.70 6.35 12.32
N GLU A 281 3.71 5.78 13.53
CA GLU A 281 4.72 6.07 14.55
C GLU A 281 5.72 4.94 14.77
N GLU A 282 5.34 3.69 14.44
CA GLU A 282 6.20 2.53 14.71
C GLU A 282 6.66 1.80 13.45
N ARG A 283 5.88 1.84 12.35
CA ARG A 283 6.15 1.05 11.14
C ARG A 283 7.13 1.75 10.20
N PRO A 284 8.35 1.20 9.96
CA PRO A 284 9.27 1.74 8.97
C PRO A 284 8.76 1.52 7.54
N HIS A 285 8.96 2.49 6.65
CA HIS A 285 8.53 2.43 5.26
C HIS A 285 9.69 2.55 4.28
N GLU A 286 9.86 1.55 3.42
CA GLU A 286 10.95 1.50 2.43
C GLU A 286 10.94 2.71 1.48
N ALA A 287 9.74 3.16 1.08
CA ALA A 287 9.59 4.29 0.15
C ALA A 287 10.07 5.64 0.70
N ILE A 288 10.25 5.76 2.02
CA ILE A 288 10.77 6.96 2.70
C ILE A 288 12.08 6.66 3.45
N GLY A 289 12.87 5.71 2.93
CA GLY A 289 14.18 5.38 3.48
C GLY A 289 14.13 4.71 4.85
N MET A 290 13.13 3.87 5.11
CA MET A 290 12.92 3.18 6.39
C MET A 290 12.58 4.10 7.57
N LYS A 291 12.23 5.35 7.31
CA LYS A 291 11.66 6.24 8.33
C LYS A 291 10.22 5.87 8.64
N MET A 292 9.72 6.31 9.80
CA MET A 292 8.30 6.28 10.12
C MET A 292 7.60 7.45 9.42
N PRO A 293 6.34 7.31 8.98
CA PRO A 293 5.59 8.40 8.40
C PRO A 293 5.55 9.66 9.26
N SER A 294 5.43 9.52 10.57
CA SER A 294 5.44 10.63 11.53
C SER A 294 6.75 11.42 11.58
N GLU A 295 7.88 10.83 11.18
CA GLU A 295 9.20 11.51 11.16
C GLU A 295 9.36 12.46 9.97
N VAL A 296 8.52 12.31 8.94
CA VAL A 296 8.63 13.06 7.69
C VAL A 296 7.40 13.89 7.36
N TYR A 297 6.26 13.61 8.00
CA TYR A 297 5.03 14.37 7.81
C TYR A 297 5.00 15.63 8.67
N SER A 298 4.51 16.73 8.10
CA SER A 298 4.13 17.95 8.82
C SER A 298 2.80 18.48 8.27
N PRO A 299 1.95 19.09 9.13
CA PRO A 299 0.69 19.70 8.69
C PRO A 299 0.90 20.77 7.63
N SER A 300 -0.12 20.99 6.79
CA SER A 300 -0.10 21.99 5.74
C SER A 300 -0.05 23.42 6.31
N ALA A 301 0.70 24.28 5.63
CA ALA A 301 0.70 25.70 5.88
C ALA A 301 -0.64 26.37 5.45
N ARG A 302 -1.36 25.77 4.48
CA ARG A 302 -2.68 26.22 4.04
C ARG A 302 -3.73 25.85 5.10
N LYS A 303 -3.99 26.76 6.02
CA LYS A 303 -5.00 26.53 7.07
C LYS A 303 -6.41 26.60 6.50
N TRP A 304 -7.27 25.69 6.93
CA TRP A 304 -8.68 25.74 6.60
C TRP A 304 -9.40 26.82 7.44
N GLN A 305 -10.13 27.68 6.76
CA GLN A 305 -10.88 28.80 7.37
C GLN A 305 -12.41 28.63 7.26
N GLY A 306 -12.85 27.40 7.03
CA GLY A 306 -14.24 27.11 6.73
C GLY A 306 -14.52 27.04 5.23
N THR A 307 -15.77 26.75 4.89
CA THR A 307 -16.25 26.76 3.50
C THR A 307 -16.62 28.19 3.12
N PRO A 308 -16.08 28.76 2.03
CA PRO A 308 -16.46 30.12 1.60
C PRO A 308 -17.92 30.14 1.15
N ASP A 309 -18.63 31.21 1.47
CA ASP A 309 -20.02 31.40 1.02
C ASP A 309 -20.11 31.66 -0.48
N GLN A 310 -19.11 32.35 -1.03
CA GLN A 310 -18.98 32.68 -2.44
C GLN A 310 -17.52 32.63 -2.86
N LEU A 311 -17.30 32.32 -4.15
CA LEU A 311 -16.01 32.41 -4.78
C LEU A 311 -15.82 33.79 -5.37
N ASP A 312 -14.62 34.35 -5.22
CA ASP A 312 -14.24 35.62 -5.84
C ASP A 312 -13.70 35.38 -7.25
N TYR A 313 -14.15 36.19 -8.19
CA TYR A 313 -13.77 36.11 -9.60
C TYR A 313 -13.13 37.41 -10.12
N GLU A 314 -12.61 38.25 -9.25
CA GLU A 314 -11.79 39.46 -9.54
C GLU A 314 -12.22 40.19 -10.86
N GLY A 315 -13.35 40.90 -10.83
CA GLY A 315 -13.83 41.70 -11.96
C GLY A 315 -14.65 40.96 -13.00
N LEU A 316 -14.80 39.66 -12.92
CA LEU A 316 -15.70 38.92 -13.80
C LEU A 316 -17.14 38.99 -13.29
N MET A 317 -18.08 38.93 -14.22
CA MET A 317 -19.48 38.74 -13.86
C MET A 317 -19.66 37.39 -13.17
N SER A 318 -20.41 37.33 -12.07
CA SER A 318 -20.71 36.04 -11.43
C SER A 318 -22.21 35.75 -11.40
N ARG A 319 -22.55 34.46 -11.41
CA ARG A 319 -23.93 33.96 -11.30
C ARG A 319 -24.01 32.81 -10.33
N ARG A 320 -25.02 32.81 -9.46
CA ARG A 320 -25.27 31.73 -8.50
C ARG A 320 -26.00 30.57 -9.18
N VAL A 321 -25.52 29.35 -8.94
CA VAL A 321 -26.14 28.12 -9.43
C VAL A 321 -27.30 27.74 -8.46
N LYS A 322 -28.53 27.69 -8.97
CA LYS A 322 -29.74 27.34 -8.22
C LYS A 322 -29.79 25.83 -7.89
N GLY A 323 -30.73 25.43 -7.04
CA GLY A 323 -30.89 24.04 -6.57
C GLY A 323 -31.01 22.99 -7.69
N THR A 324 -31.59 23.37 -8.78
CA THR A 324 -31.76 22.51 -9.99
C THR A 324 -30.58 22.51 -10.94
N GLY A 325 -29.46 23.21 -10.61
CA GLY A 325 -28.24 23.26 -11.43
C GLY A 325 -28.23 24.36 -12.51
N TYR A 326 -29.18 25.26 -12.51
CA TYR A 326 -29.31 26.36 -13.46
C TYR A 326 -28.73 27.65 -12.93
N ILE A 327 -28.16 28.46 -13.82
CA ILE A 327 -27.91 29.89 -13.62
C ILE A 327 -28.96 30.72 -14.37
N CYS A 328 -29.18 31.96 -13.90
CA CYS A 328 -29.98 32.94 -14.63
C CYS A 328 -29.02 33.91 -15.34
N PHE A 329 -29.10 33.98 -16.66
CA PHE A 329 -28.34 34.90 -17.49
C PHE A 329 -29.30 35.57 -18.50
N GLU A 330 -29.35 36.91 -18.53
CA GLU A 330 -30.25 37.70 -19.41
C GLU A 330 -31.70 37.19 -19.40
N SER A 331 -32.25 36.95 -18.20
CA SER A 331 -33.59 36.42 -17.97
C SER A 331 -33.83 34.97 -18.43
N GLN A 332 -32.82 34.30 -18.97
CA GLN A 332 -32.89 32.89 -19.40
C GLN A 332 -32.27 31.97 -18.35
N GLN A 333 -32.78 30.75 -18.26
CA GLN A 333 -32.26 29.72 -17.38
C GLN A 333 -31.37 28.74 -18.15
N ILE A 334 -30.10 28.69 -17.84
CA ILE A 334 -29.13 27.86 -18.50
C ILE A 334 -28.64 26.79 -17.52
N PHE A 335 -28.78 25.52 -17.88
CA PHE A 335 -28.33 24.40 -17.06
C PHE A 335 -26.82 24.26 -17.13
N LEU A 336 -26.17 24.16 -15.97
CA LEU A 336 -24.74 23.85 -15.84
C LEU A 336 -24.54 22.46 -15.20
N SER A 337 -24.84 22.35 -13.91
CA SER A 337 -24.68 21.10 -13.14
C SER A 337 -25.33 21.20 -11.77
N THR A 338 -25.97 20.14 -11.34
CA THR A 338 -26.48 20.02 -9.96
C THR A 338 -25.38 19.87 -8.90
N ALA A 339 -24.17 19.46 -9.32
CA ALA A 339 -23.01 19.35 -8.43
C ALA A 339 -22.55 20.74 -7.92
N LEU A 340 -22.86 21.81 -8.65
CA LEU A 340 -22.49 23.19 -8.33
C LEU A 340 -23.56 23.94 -7.54
N HIS A 341 -24.62 23.26 -7.12
CA HIS A 341 -25.70 23.89 -6.34
C HIS A 341 -25.17 24.71 -5.17
N GLY A 342 -25.62 25.96 -5.09
CA GLY A 342 -25.27 26.90 -4.02
C GLY A 342 -23.97 27.68 -4.26
N TRP A 343 -23.14 27.27 -5.21
CA TRP A 343 -21.95 27.99 -5.60
C TRP A 343 -22.26 29.07 -6.64
N ASN A 344 -21.37 30.06 -6.74
CA ASN A 344 -21.36 30.96 -7.87
C ASN A 344 -20.29 30.54 -8.89
N VAL A 345 -20.52 30.88 -10.17
CA VAL A 345 -19.59 30.68 -11.28
C VAL A 345 -19.21 32.03 -11.87
N GLY A 346 -17.98 32.17 -12.34
CA GLY A 346 -17.47 33.34 -13.05
C GLY A 346 -17.75 33.23 -14.54
N LEU A 347 -18.12 34.34 -15.18
CA LEU A 347 -18.38 34.44 -16.59
C LEU A 347 -17.39 35.45 -17.21
N LYS A 348 -16.54 34.98 -18.12
CA LYS A 348 -15.55 35.78 -18.80
C LYS A 348 -15.95 35.95 -20.26
N PRO A 349 -16.24 37.19 -20.74
CA PRO A 349 -16.61 37.44 -22.12
C PRO A 349 -15.46 37.10 -23.08
N LEU A 350 -15.82 36.56 -24.25
CA LEU A 350 -14.95 36.35 -25.39
C LEU A 350 -15.34 37.29 -26.55
N ASP A 351 -14.42 37.46 -27.49
CA ASP A 351 -14.60 38.37 -28.66
C ASP A 351 -15.72 37.95 -29.62
N ASP A 352 -16.08 36.67 -29.59
CA ASP A 352 -17.18 36.08 -30.40
C ASP A 352 -18.58 36.22 -29.77
N GLY A 353 -18.68 36.91 -28.63
CA GLY A 353 -19.94 37.07 -27.89
C GLY A 353 -20.29 35.90 -26.98
N SER A 354 -19.54 34.81 -26.98
CA SER A 354 -19.70 33.74 -26.03
C SER A 354 -19.01 34.08 -24.70
N LEU A 355 -19.26 33.24 -23.66
CA LEU A 355 -18.70 33.43 -22.31
C LEU A 355 -18.02 32.15 -21.84
N GLU A 356 -16.76 32.24 -21.42
CA GLU A 356 -16.14 31.16 -20.65
C GLU A 356 -16.76 31.10 -19.26
N VAL A 357 -17.14 29.90 -18.84
CA VAL A 357 -17.74 29.65 -17.50
C VAL A 357 -16.71 29.00 -16.59
N TYR A 358 -16.35 29.68 -15.51
CA TYR A 358 -15.37 29.23 -14.53
C TYR A 358 -16.02 28.83 -13.21
N PHE A 359 -15.54 27.73 -12.64
CA PHE A 359 -15.79 27.36 -11.25
C PHE A 359 -14.45 27.32 -10.49
N ALA A 360 -14.23 28.31 -9.61
CA ALA A 360 -12.90 28.65 -9.09
C ALA A 360 -11.91 28.82 -10.25
N LYS A 361 -10.85 28.01 -10.33
CA LYS A 361 -9.88 28.02 -11.40
C LYS A 361 -10.23 27.08 -12.57
N LEU A 362 -11.31 26.31 -12.43
CA LEU A 362 -11.67 25.27 -13.39
C LEU A 362 -12.57 25.85 -14.48
N LEU A 363 -12.12 25.82 -15.72
CA LEU A 363 -12.95 26.15 -16.88
C LEU A 363 -13.95 25.01 -17.09
N LEU A 364 -15.24 25.32 -17.05
CA LEU A 364 -16.34 24.36 -17.20
C LEU A 364 -16.77 24.17 -18.65
N GLY A 365 -16.66 25.21 -19.46
CA GLY A 365 -17.11 25.24 -20.85
C GLY A 365 -17.50 26.64 -21.28
N HIS A 366 -18.28 26.72 -22.36
CA HIS A 366 -18.70 27.97 -22.99
C HIS A 366 -20.23 28.14 -22.92
N LEU A 367 -20.65 29.34 -22.55
CA LEU A 367 -22.04 29.76 -22.55
C LEU A 367 -22.29 30.60 -23.79
N HIS A 368 -23.35 30.29 -24.52
CA HIS A 368 -23.78 31.00 -25.73
C HIS A 368 -25.07 31.75 -25.41
N PRO A 369 -24.99 33.10 -25.22
CA PRO A 369 -26.17 33.90 -24.87
C PRO A 369 -27.27 33.84 -25.92
N GLU A 370 -26.95 33.93 -27.21
CA GLU A 370 -27.88 33.94 -28.31
C GLU A 370 -28.80 32.71 -28.36
N THR A 371 -28.26 31.55 -28.03
CA THR A 371 -28.97 30.26 -28.05
C THR A 371 -29.41 29.80 -26.67
N ALA A 372 -29.09 30.57 -25.63
CA ALA A 372 -29.30 30.18 -24.21
C ALA A 372 -28.77 28.80 -23.87
N SER A 373 -27.62 28.42 -24.42
CA SER A 373 -27.07 27.10 -24.29
C SER A 373 -25.68 27.10 -23.61
N PHE A 374 -25.31 26.00 -23.00
CA PHE A 374 -24.01 25.78 -22.43
C PHE A 374 -23.35 24.56 -23.05
N THR A 375 -22.17 24.76 -23.62
CA THR A 375 -21.34 23.69 -24.19
C THR A 375 -20.26 23.34 -23.18
N PRO A 376 -20.34 22.15 -22.52
CA PRO A 376 -19.31 21.74 -21.57
C PRO A 376 -17.98 21.47 -22.26
N LEU A 377 -16.86 21.68 -21.58
CA LEU A 377 -15.61 21.09 -22.00
C LEU A 377 -15.74 19.59 -21.94
N LEU A 378 -15.44 18.93 -23.05
CA LEU A 378 -15.32 17.47 -23.06
C LEU A 378 -14.13 17.10 -22.20
N GLN A 379 -14.27 16.10 -21.36
CA GLN A 379 -13.10 15.44 -20.79
C GLN A 379 -12.38 14.77 -21.97
N ASN A 380 -11.26 15.34 -22.39
CA ASN A 380 -10.41 14.70 -23.40
C ASN A 380 -10.06 13.32 -22.87
N SER A 381 -10.52 12.28 -23.55
CA SER A 381 -9.95 10.97 -23.38
C SER A 381 -8.47 11.04 -23.80
N PRO A 382 -7.55 10.29 -23.15
CA PRO A 382 -6.11 10.37 -23.45
C PRO A 382 -5.73 10.06 -24.91
N GLN A 383 -6.67 9.65 -25.73
CA GLN A 383 -6.46 9.32 -27.16
C GLN A 383 -6.37 10.53 -28.11
N GLU A 384 -6.91 11.71 -27.74
CA GLU A 384 -6.89 12.88 -28.61
C GLU A 384 -5.64 13.77 -28.46
N LEU A 385 -4.80 13.52 -27.46
CA LEU A 385 -3.53 14.24 -27.28
C LEU A 385 -2.36 13.64 -28.09
N GLU A 386 -2.51 12.42 -28.63
CA GLU A 386 -1.50 11.80 -29.50
C GLU A 386 -1.66 12.17 -30.99
N GLU A 387 -2.80 12.71 -31.43
CA GLU A 387 -3.02 13.15 -32.81
C GLU A 387 -2.73 14.64 -33.03
N ALA A 388 -2.43 15.42 -32.00
CA ALA A 388 -2.16 16.86 -32.07
C ALA A 388 -0.69 17.22 -31.75
N ALA A 389 0.21 16.26 -31.59
CA ALA A 389 1.65 16.41 -31.39
C ALA A 389 2.41 15.81 -32.57
#